data_209a87618d2691affabfbc840f4ef1ea
#
_entry.id   209a87618d2691affabfbc840f4ef1ea
#
_cell.length_a   1.000
_cell.length_b   1.000
_cell.length_c   1.000
_cell.angle_alpha   90.00
_cell.angle_beta   90.00
_cell.angle_gamma   90.00
#
_symmetry.space_group_name_H-M   'P 1'
#
loop_
_entity.id
_entity.type
_entity.pdbx_description
1 polymer ?
#
loop_
_entity_poly.entity_id
_entity_poly.type
_entity_poly.pdbx_seq_one_letter_code
_entity_poly.pdbx_strand_id
1 'polypeptide(L)'
;MLELKFMRENVEMLKEMLKNRNSNVDMDAFVELDSKRREVLSEVENLKRERNNASAEIANLKKEKKDASHLIEKMGGVSAKIKELDAELVEIDEKIKDIQLNIPNVYHSSTPIGPDEEHNLEIRKWGVPKKFDFEPKSHWDIGEDLGILDFEKYLLPNVESAHVLTEDGIYDMMTSSSGTAIHMLELATKILKR
;
A
#
# COMPACT_ATOMS: atom_id res chain seq x y z
N MET A 1 3.61 6.23 -3.47
CA MET A 1 3.37 5.00 -4.25
C MET A 1 3.45 5.38 -5.72
N LEU A 2 4.25 4.66 -6.51
CA LEU A 2 4.41 4.92 -7.94
C LEU A 2 3.20 4.40 -8.72
N GLU A 3 2.80 5.10 -9.78
CA GLU A 3 1.71 4.64 -10.66
C GLU A 3 2.15 3.44 -11.51
N LEU A 4 1.24 2.48 -11.74
CA LEU A 4 1.52 1.27 -12.55
C LEU A 4 1.99 1.60 -13.96
N LYS A 5 1.41 2.65 -14.57
CA LYS A 5 1.84 3.12 -15.89
C LYS A 5 3.28 3.57 -15.87
N PHE A 6 3.65 4.39 -14.89
CA PHE A 6 5.02 4.87 -14.72
C PHE A 6 6.00 3.71 -14.51
N MET A 7 5.64 2.73 -13.66
CA MET A 7 6.46 1.56 -13.40
C MET A 7 6.72 0.75 -14.67
N ARG A 8 5.69 0.55 -15.48
CA ARG A 8 5.76 -0.18 -16.75
C ARG A 8 6.66 0.51 -17.78
N GLU A 9 6.56 1.83 -17.86
CA GLU A 9 7.33 2.63 -18.84
C GLU A 9 8.79 2.83 -18.42
N ASN A 10 9.13 2.60 -17.15
CA ASN A 10 10.44 2.92 -16.57
C ASN A 10 11.09 1.74 -15.83
N VAL A 11 10.88 0.50 -16.29
CA VAL A 11 11.36 -0.72 -15.60
C VAL A 11 12.87 -0.69 -15.36
N GLU A 12 13.67 -0.40 -16.37
CA GLU A 12 15.13 -0.41 -16.28
C GLU A 12 15.65 0.69 -15.34
N MET A 13 15.07 1.88 -15.42
CA MET A 13 15.40 2.98 -14.50
C MET A 13 15.06 2.61 -13.04
N LEU A 14 13.93 1.93 -12.82
CA LEU A 14 13.53 1.47 -11.49
C LEU A 14 14.44 0.36 -10.97
N LYS A 15 14.89 -0.57 -11.81
CA LYS A 15 15.89 -1.59 -11.44
C LYS A 15 17.19 -0.94 -10.98
N GLU A 16 17.69 0.04 -11.73
CA GLU A 16 18.90 0.78 -11.37
C GLU A 16 18.69 1.56 -10.05
N MET A 17 17.57 2.23 -9.90
CA MET A 17 17.21 2.94 -8.66
C MET A 17 17.18 2.00 -7.45
N LEU A 18 16.55 0.83 -7.58
CA LEU A 18 16.48 -0.17 -6.51
C LEU A 18 17.86 -0.69 -6.14
N LYS A 19 18.71 -0.96 -7.13
CA LYS A 19 20.11 -1.33 -6.91
C LYS A 19 20.87 -0.27 -6.12
N ASN A 20 20.73 1.01 -6.51
CA ASN A 20 21.39 2.15 -5.86
C ASN A 20 20.89 2.40 -4.43
N ARG A 21 19.69 1.91 -4.10
CA ARG A 21 19.08 1.95 -2.76
C ARG A 21 19.27 0.68 -1.95
N ASN A 22 20.04 -0.28 -2.44
CA ASN A 22 20.20 -1.60 -1.81
C ASN A 22 18.87 -2.30 -1.50
N SER A 23 17.86 -2.09 -2.36
CA SER A 23 16.53 -2.67 -2.24
C SER A 23 16.43 -3.98 -3.00
N ASN A 24 15.82 -4.98 -2.39
CA ASN A 24 15.64 -6.32 -2.96
C ASN A 24 14.28 -6.51 -3.65
N VAL A 25 13.56 -5.43 -4.00
CA VAL A 25 12.27 -5.53 -4.69
C VAL A 25 12.49 -6.08 -6.10
N ASP A 26 11.74 -7.13 -6.43
CA ASP A 26 11.84 -7.81 -7.72
C ASP A 26 10.96 -7.12 -8.78
N MET A 27 11.59 -6.36 -9.67
CA MET A 27 10.90 -5.72 -10.79
C MET A 27 10.56 -6.67 -11.93
N ASP A 28 11.24 -7.80 -12.06
CA ASP A 28 10.90 -8.79 -13.08
C ASP A 28 9.61 -9.50 -12.72
N ALA A 29 9.40 -9.83 -11.45
CA ALA A 29 8.12 -10.32 -10.94
C ALA A 29 6.97 -9.34 -11.20
N PHE A 30 7.21 -8.02 -11.06
CA PHE A 30 6.20 -7.02 -11.43
C PHE A 30 5.85 -7.08 -12.93
N VAL A 31 6.84 -7.17 -13.80
CA VAL A 31 6.62 -7.22 -15.27
C VAL A 31 5.80 -8.43 -15.66
N GLU A 32 6.11 -9.61 -15.11
CA GLU A 32 5.37 -10.85 -15.35
C GLU A 32 3.90 -10.72 -14.87
N LEU A 33 3.69 -10.23 -13.65
CA LEU A 33 2.35 -10.05 -13.09
C LEU A 33 1.54 -9.01 -13.88
N ASP A 34 2.14 -7.90 -14.31
CA ASP A 34 1.45 -6.88 -15.11
C ASP A 34 1.09 -7.40 -16.51
N SER A 35 1.95 -8.23 -17.14
CA SER A 35 1.62 -8.89 -18.39
C SER A 35 0.45 -9.84 -18.23
N LYS A 36 0.51 -10.71 -17.24
CA LYS A 36 -0.56 -11.65 -16.92
C LYS A 36 -1.88 -10.96 -16.61
N ARG A 37 -1.82 -9.88 -15.81
CA ARG A 37 -2.99 -9.03 -15.51
C ARG A 37 -3.68 -8.54 -16.77
N ARG A 38 -2.91 -8.02 -17.74
CA ARG A 38 -3.47 -7.48 -18.98
C ARG A 38 -4.07 -8.58 -19.87
N GLU A 39 -3.45 -9.76 -19.91
CA GLU A 39 -4.00 -10.91 -20.64
C GLU A 39 -5.35 -11.34 -20.04
N VAL A 40 -5.42 -11.53 -18.72
CA VAL A 40 -6.65 -11.91 -18.02
C VAL A 40 -7.73 -10.84 -18.17
N LEU A 41 -7.38 -9.56 -18.03
CA LEU A 41 -8.33 -8.45 -18.25
C LEU A 41 -8.92 -8.47 -19.65
N SER A 42 -8.10 -8.68 -20.68
CA SER A 42 -8.55 -8.76 -22.07
C SER A 42 -9.51 -9.93 -22.29
N GLU A 43 -9.21 -11.09 -21.69
CA GLU A 43 -10.08 -12.26 -21.75
C GLU A 43 -11.43 -12.00 -21.06
N VAL A 44 -11.41 -11.43 -19.86
CA VAL A 44 -12.62 -11.05 -19.10
C VAL A 44 -13.49 -10.06 -19.91
N GLU A 45 -12.89 -9.04 -20.51
CA GLU A 45 -13.61 -8.06 -21.34
C GLU A 45 -14.26 -8.71 -22.56
N ASN A 46 -13.56 -9.63 -23.22
CA ASN A 46 -14.08 -10.38 -24.36
C ASN A 46 -15.26 -11.28 -23.94
N LEU A 47 -15.12 -12.01 -22.84
CA LEU A 47 -16.20 -12.86 -22.32
C LEU A 47 -17.41 -12.03 -21.84
N LYS A 48 -17.20 -10.88 -21.20
CA LYS A 48 -18.27 -9.95 -20.83
C LYS A 48 -19.00 -9.40 -22.06
N ARG A 49 -18.27 -9.12 -23.14
CA ARG A 49 -18.86 -8.71 -24.43
C ARG A 49 -19.68 -9.83 -25.06
N GLU A 50 -19.14 -11.06 -25.11
CA GLU A 50 -19.87 -12.25 -25.63
C GLU A 50 -21.15 -12.47 -24.82
N ARG A 51 -21.08 -12.43 -23.50
CA ARG A 51 -22.25 -12.57 -22.62
C ARG A 51 -23.32 -11.51 -22.89
N ASN A 52 -22.91 -10.24 -23.07
CA ASN A 52 -23.86 -9.15 -23.37
C ASN A 52 -24.57 -9.35 -24.73
N ASN A 53 -23.80 -9.75 -25.75
CA ASN A 53 -24.36 -10.04 -27.08
C ASN A 53 -25.35 -11.21 -27.03
N ALA A 54 -24.94 -12.30 -26.37
CA ALA A 54 -25.82 -13.47 -26.22
C ALA A 54 -27.09 -13.15 -25.39
N SER A 55 -26.98 -12.27 -24.40
CA SER A 55 -28.12 -11.83 -23.60
C SER A 55 -29.17 -11.08 -24.47
N ALA A 56 -28.71 -10.25 -25.41
CA ALA A 56 -29.55 -9.57 -26.36
C ALA A 56 -30.24 -10.58 -27.35
N GLU A 57 -29.47 -11.57 -27.81
CA GLU A 57 -29.97 -12.63 -28.69
C GLU A 57 -31.02 -13.49 -27.98
N ILE A 58 -30.76 -13.92 -26.74
CA ILE A 58 -31.73 -14.65 -25.90
C ILE A 58 -33.01 -13.87 -25.73
N ALA A 59 -32.91 -12.55 -25.50
CA ALA A 59 -34.11 -11.69 -25.37
C ALA A 59 -34.93 -11.65 -26.66
N ASN A 60 -34.29 -11.61 -27.84
CA ASN A 60 -34.97 -11.63 -29.14
C ASN A 60 -35.62 -13.00 -29.41
N LEU A 61 -34.89 -14.10 -29.20
CA LEU A 61 -35.44 -15.46 -29.38
C LEU A 61 -36.68 -15.69 -28.48
N LYS A 62 -36.62 -15.23 -27.21
CA LYS A 62 -37.79 -15.32 -26.32
C LYS A 62 -39.00 -14.50 -26.81
N LYS A 63 -38.77 -13.31 -27.38
CA LYS A 63 -39.85 -12.51 -27.99
C LYS A 63 -40.47 -13.25 -29.17
N GLU A 64 -39.67 -13.94 -29.97
CA GLU A 64 -40.11 -14.74 -31.10
C GLU A 64 -40.65 -16.12 -30.70
N LYS A 65 -40.71 -16.45 -29.41
CA LYS A 65 -41.09 -17.76 -28.85
C LYS A 65 -40.24 -18.93 -29.40
N LYS A 66 -38.99 -18.65 -29.75
CA LYS A 66 -38.00 -19.66 -30.16
C LYS A 66 -37.22 -20.19 -28.95
N ASP A 67 -36.70 -21.40 -29.09
CA ASP A 67 -35.87 -22.01 -28.05
C ASP A 67 -34.53 -21.31 -27.93
N ALA A 68 -34.19 -20.92 -26.72
CA ALA A 68 -32.90 -20.28 -26.36
C ALA A 68 -32.09 -21.11 -25.34
N SER A 69 -32.50 -22.35 -25.06
CA SER A 69 -31.94 -23.17 -23.97
C SER A 69 -30.42 -23.40 -24.13
N HIS A 70 -29.98 -23.70 -25.34
CA HIS A 70 -28.54 -23.90 -25.62
C HIS A 70 -27.71 -22.64 -25.36
N LEU A 71 -28.24 -21.45 -25.75
CA LEU A 71 -27.53 -20.18 -25.51
C LEU A 71 -27.47 -19.86 -24.00
N ILE A 72 -28.51 -20.17 -23.26
CA ILE A 72 -28.59 -19.97 -21.81
C ILE A 72 -27.56 -20.86 -21.12
N GLU A 73 -27.48 -22.14 -21.49
CA GLU A 73 -26.48 -23.08 -20.93
C GLU A 73 -25.04 -22.63 -21.24
N LYS A 74 -24.76 -22.25 -22.49
CA LYS A 74 -23.45 -21.70 -22.89
C LYS A 74 -23.09 -20.49 -22.06
N MET A 75 -24.03 -19.55 -21.84
CA MET A 75 -23.79 -18.35 -21.04
C MET A 75 -23.61 -18.64 -19.54
N GLY A 76 -24.14 -19.74 -19.04
CA GLY A 76 -23.84 -20.25 -17.71
C GLY A 76 -22.35 -20.56 -17.56
N GLY A 77 -21.76 -21.30 -18.51
CA GLY A 77 -20.32 -21.59 -18.57
C GLY A 77 -19.46 -20.33 -18.69
N VAL A 78 -19.84 -19.39 -19.57
CA VAL A 78 -19.16 -18.10 -19.72
C VAL A 78 -19.17 -17.30 -18.41
N SER A 79 -20.30 -17.28 -17.71
CA SER A 79 -20.41 -16.57 -16.44
C SER A 79 -19.55 -17.20 -15.33
N ALA A 80 -19.44 -18.54 -15.30
CA ALA A 80 -18.56 -19.24 -14.38
C ALA A 80 -17.07 -18.90 -14.66
N LYS A 81 -16.68 -18.88 -15.95
CA LYS A 81 -15.33 -18.51 -16.35
C LYS A 81 -14.98 -17.07 -16.03
N ILE A 82 -15.90 -16.13 -16.23
CA ILE A 82 -15.71 -14.73 -15.82
C ILE A 82 -15.46 -14.65 -14.32
N LYS A 83 -16.21 -15.37 -13.49
CA LYS A 83 -16.04 -15.37 -12.04
C LYS A 83 -14.67 -15.93 -11.62
N GLU A 84 -14.21 -16.98 -12.28
CA GLU A 84 -12.88 -17.55 -12.04
C GLU A 84 -11.77 -16.55 -12.37
N LEU A 85 -11.85 -15.91 -13.55
CA LEU A 85 -10.86 -14.92 -13.98
C LEU A 85 -10.92 -13.62 -13.15
N ASP A 86 -12.09 -13.17 -12.73
CA ASP A 86 -12.24 -12.02 -11.83
C ASP A 86 -11.56 -12.33 -10.46
N ALA A 87 -11.65 -13.58 -9.95
CA ALA A 87 -10.94 -13.99 -8.74
C ALA A 87 -9.42 -14.03 -8.95
N GLU A 88 -8.94 -14.54 -10.07
CA GLU A 88 -7.52 -14.52 -10.43
C GLU A 88 -6.98 -13.09 -10.53
N LEU A 89 -7.76 -12.16 -11.08
CA LEU A 89 -7.39 -10.73 -11.13
C LEU A 89 -7.18 -10.13 -9.74
N VAL A 90 -8.03 -10.47 -8.78
CA VAL A 90 -7.88 -10.00 -7.39
C VAL A 90 -6.54 -10.45 -6.81
N GLU A 91 -6.17 -11.73 -6.98
CA GLU A 91 -4.89 -12.26 -6.50
C GLU A 91 -3.68 -11.57 -7.18
N ILE A 92 -3.77 -11.33 -8.48
CA ILE A 92 -2.71 -10.63 -9.23
C ILE A 92 -2.60 -9.18 -8.75
N ASP A 93 -3.73 -8.48 -8.58
CA ASP A 93 -3.76 -7.09 -8.12
C ASP A 93 -3.19 -6.94 -6.70
N GLU A 94 -3.46 -7.89 -5.81
CA GLU A 94 -2.87 -7.91 -4.46
C GLU A 94 -1.33 -8.06 -4.52
N LYS A 95 -0.81 -8.98 -5.33
CA LYS A 95 0.63 -9.17 -5.51
C LYS A 95 1.31 -7.94 -6.13
N ILE A 96 0.70 -7.34 -7.15
CA ILE A 96 1.20 -6.10 -7.76
C ILE A 96 1.22 -4.97 -6.74
N LYS A 97 0.16 -4.85 -5.94
CA LYS A 97 0.06 -3.85 -4.89
C LYS A 97 1.13 -4.02 -3.82
N ASP A 98 1.42 -5.27 -3.43
CA ASP A 98 2.48 -5.54 -2.46
C ASP A 98 3.85 -5.09 -3.00
N ILE A 99 4.20 -5.46 -4.23
CA ILE A 99 5.42 -4.96 -4.89
C ILE A 99 5.44 -3.44 -4.92
N GLN A 100 4.34 -2.80 -5.34
CA GLN A 100 4.21 -1.35 -5.48
C GLN A 100 4.39 -0.60 -4.16
N LEU A 101 3.92 -1.17 -3.04
CA LEU A 101 4.08 -0.59 -1.70
C LEU A 101 5.53 -0.67 -1.20
N ASN A 102 6.27 -1.67 -1.64
CA ASN A 102 7.66 -1.88 -1.24
C ASN A 102 8.67 -1.13 -2.12
N ILE A 103 8.25 -0.56 -3.26
CA ILE A 103 9.13 0.26 -4.09
C ILE A 103 9.32 1.64 -3.46
N PRO A 104 10.55 2.06 -3.14
CA PRO A 104 10.82 3.39 -2.65
C PRO A 104 10.59 4.44 -3.74
N ASN A 105 10.34 5.69 -3.34
CA ASN A 105 10.21 6.80 -4.29
C ASN A 105 11.51 7.02 -5.08
N VAL A 106 11.36 7.48 -6.32
CA VAL A 106 12.49 7.87 -7.16
C VAL A 106 13.22 9.05 -6.51
N TYR A 107 14.52 8.92 -6.36
CA TYR A 107 15.36 10.00 -5.82
C TYR A 107 15.62 11.07 -6.89
N HIS A 108 15.92 12.27 -6.44
CA HIS A 108 16.31 13.37 -7.34
C HIS A 108 17.73 13.13 -7.88
N SER A 109 18.01 13.59 -9.10
CA SER A 109 19.31 13.40 -9.78
C SER A 109 20.52 13.97 -9.03
N SER A 110 20.31 14.92 -8.11
CA SER A 110 21.37 15.48 -7.26
C SER A 110 21.66 14.65 -6.02
N THR A 111 20.90 13.56 -5.76
CA THR A 111 21.14 12.72 -4.60
C THR A 111 22.39 11.90 -4.80
N PRO A 112 23.40 11.97 -3.93
CA PRO A 112 24.59 11.14 -4.02
C PRO A 112 24.22 9.67 -3.84
N ILE A 113 24.90 8.80 -4.57
CA ILE A 113 24.73 7.35 -4.45
C ILE A 113 25.84 6.84 -3.56
N GLY A 114 25.47 6.10 -2.51
CA GLY A 114 26.40 5.51 -1.57
C GLY A 114 25.74 4.40 -0.75
N PRO A 115 26.52 3.53 -0.11
CA PRO A 115 26.01 2.41 0.68
C PRO A 115 25.38 2.84 2.01
N ASP A 116 25.73 4.00 2.54
CA ASP A 116 25.35 4.50 3.86
C ASP A 116 25.35 6.03 3.95
N GLU A 117 25.03 6.56 5.12
CA GLU A 117 24.97 7.98 5.41
C GLU A 117 26.33 8.71 5.35
N GLU A 118 27.44 8.02 5.48
CA GLU A 118 28.77 8.61 5.40
C GLU A 118 29.09 9.13 3.98
N HIS A 119 28.38 8.59 2.97
CA HIS A 119 28.49 9.02 1.59
C HIS A 119 27.61 10.23 1.25
N ASN A 120 26.85 10.75 2.22
CA ASN A 120 26.04 11.95 2.01
C ASN A 120 26.92 13.19 1.84
N LEU A 121 26.64 13.95 0.77
CA LEU A 121 27.32 15.22 0.53
C LEU A 121 26.75 16.30 1.45
N GLU A 122 27.57 16.85 2.33
CA GLU A 122 27.19 18.02 3.10
C GLU A 122 27.13 19.25 2.22
N ILE A 123 25.91 19.75 1.95
CA ILE A 123 25.68 20.89 1.06
C ILE A 123 25.94 22.22 1.78
N ARG A 124 25.58 22.32 3.06
CA ARG A 124 25.68 23.55 3.85
C ARG A 124 25.68 23.25 5.35
N LYS A 125 26.57 23.90 6.08
CA LYS A 125 26.53 24.04 7.53
C LYS A 125 25.95 25.39 7.94
N TRP A 126 25.14 25.41 9.00
CA TRP A 126 24.68 26.62 9.62
C TRP A 126 24.81 26.54 11.14
N GLY A 127 25.48 27.54 11.72
CA GLY A 127 25.73 27.58 13.15
C GLY A 127 26.85 26.65 13.60
N VAL A 128 27.10 26.65 14.87
CA VAL A 128 28.06 25.78 15.55
C VAL A 128 27.31 25.03 16.64
N PRO A 129 27.38 23.68 16.69
CA PRO A 129 26.75 22.91 17.75
C PRO A 129 27.24 23.39 19.12
N LYS A 130 26.31 23.61 20.04
CA LYS A 130 26.62 24.02 21.40
C LYS A 130 27.38 22.89 22.09
N LYS A 131 28.56 23.24 22.67
CA LYS A 131 29.32 22.30 23.52
C LYS A 131 28.79 22.45 24.94
N PHE A 132 28.48 21.34 25.57
CA PHE A 132 28.07 21.27 26.96
C PHE A 132 29.31 20.84 27.79
N ASP A 133 29.37 21.29 29.02
CA ASP A 133 30.36 20.90 30.04
C ASP A 133 29.90 19.67 30.86
N PHE A 134 28.76 19.11 30.49
CA PHE A 134 28.17 17.91 31.03
C PHE A 134 27.78 16.94 29.88
N GLU A 135 27.57 15.66 30.19
CA GLU A 135 27.07 14.67 29.24
C GLU A 135 25.56 14.88 28.98
N PRO A 136 25.18 15.32 27.79
CA PRO A 136 23.76 15.58 27.50
C PRO A 136 22.97 14.29 27.36
N LYS A 137 21.85 14.18 28.07
CA LYS A 137 20.90 13.07 27.90
C LYS A 137 20.19 13.16 26.57
N SER A 138 19.79 12.04 26.02
CA SER A 138 18.90 11.99 24.85
C SER A 138 17.51 12.50 25.19
N HIS A 139 16.72 12.88 24.20
CA HIS A 139 15.34 13.38 24.42
C HIS A 139 14.41 12.32 25.02
N TRP A 140 14.63 11.03 24.71
CA TRP A 140 13.85 9.95 25.32
C TRP A 140 14.23 9.73 26.78
N ASP A 141 15.52 9.76 27.15
CA ASP A 141 15.95 9.65 28.55
C ASP A 141 15.39 10.81 29.39
N ILE A 142 15.41 12.02 28.82
CA ILE A 142 14.81 13.20 29.48
C ILE A 142 13.30 13.01 29.63
N GLY A 143 12.65 12.46 28.60
CA GLY A 143 11.21 12.20 28.63
C GLY A 143 10.81 11.19 29.70
N GLU A 144 11.59 10.11 29.87
CA GLU A 144 11.40 9.13 30.94
C GLU A 144 11.65 9.74 32.33
N ASP A 145 12.77 10.46 32.50
CA ASP A 145 13.13 11.12 33.76
C ASP A 145 12.04 12.12 34.21
N LEU A 146 11.40 12.80 33.26
CA LEU A 146 10.32 13.74 33.54
C LEU A 146 8.94 13.04 33.69
N GLY A 147 8.87 11.73 33.44
CA GLY A 147 7.62 10.97 33.49
C GLY A 147 6.61 11.31 32.38
N ILE A 148 7.06 11.96 31.29
CA ILE A 148 6.23 12.31 30.13
C ILE A 148 6.30 11.26 28.99
N LEU A 149 7.25 10.33 29.08
CA LEU A 149 7.37 9.16 28.21
C LEU A 149 7.43 7.89 29.06
N ASP A 150 6.78 6.84 28.60
CA ASP A 150 6.76 5.52 29.23
C ASP A 150 6.84 4.46 28.13
N PHE A 151 8.07 4.01 27.84
CA PHE A 151 8.30 3.03 26.76
C PHE A 151 7.90 1.61 27.15
N GLU A 152 7.83 1.27 28.44
CA GLU A 152 7.36 -0.05 28.85
C GLU A 152 5.89 -0.29 28.48
N LYS A 153 5.06 0.76 28.56
CA LYS A 153 3.64 0.69 28.13
C LYS A 153 3.46 0.68 26.63
N TYR A 154 4.39 1.27 25.86
CA TYR A 154 4.26 1.37 24.40
C TYR A 154 4.87 0.21 23.60
N LEU A 155 5.73 -0.61 24.22
CA LEU A 155 6.47 -1.68 23.54
C LEU A 155 5.84 -3.08 23.63
N LEU A 156 4.60 -3.20 24.06
CA LEU A 156 3.92 -4.50 24.08
C LEU A 156 3.51 -4.90 22.65
N PRO A 157 3.98 -6.02 22.11
CA PRO A 157 3.74 -6.44 20.73
C PRO A 157 2.28 -6.78 20.38
N ASN A 158 1.39 -6.80 21.39
CA ASN A 158 -0.05 -6.98 21.24
C ASN A 158 -0.76 -5.96 22.13
N VAL A 159 -0.62 -4.69 21.80
CA VAL A 159 -1.23 -3.63 22.61
C VAL A 159 -2.73 -3.63 22.39
N GLU A 160 -3.50 -4.15 23.36
CA GLU A 160 -4.96 -3.97 23.41
C GLU A 160 -5.36 -2.54 23.79
N SER A 161 -4.43 -1.78 24.37
CA SER A 161 -4.62 -0.37 24.73
C SER A 161 -3.33 0.43 24.54
N ALA A 162 -3.47 1.66 24.04
CA ALA A 162 -2.40 2.65 23.99
C ALA A 162 -2.71 3.76 25.00
N HIS A 163 -1.71 4.18 25.77
CA HIS A 163 -1.84 5.28 26.71
C HIS A 163 -1.20 6.55 26.12
N VAL A 164 -1.93 7.65 26.13
CA VAL A 164 -1.39 8.97 25.75
C VAL A 164 -1.30 9.81 27.01
N LEU A 165 -0.09 10.21 27.36
CA LEU A 165 0.15 11.15 28.45
C LEU A 165 -0.13 12.58 27.96
N THR A 166 -1.01 13.28 28.62
CA THR A 166 -1.29 14.70 28.39
C THR A 166 -1.13 15.46 29.70
N GLU A 167 -1.09 16.81 29.64
CA GLU A 167 -1.00 17.65 30.83
C GLU A 167 -2.13 17.40 31.85
N ASP A 168 -3.26 16.85 31.41
CA ASP A 168 -4.44 16.57 32.23
C ASP A 168 -4.54 15.09 32.72
N GLY A 169 -3.56 14.24 32.38
CA GLY A 169 -3.54 12.84 32.81
C GLY A 169 -3.33 11.81 31.69
N ILE A 170 -3.48 10.52 32.07
CA ILE A 170 -3.31 9.38 31.17
C ILE A 170 -4.67 9.06 30.54
N TYR A 171 -4.72 9.02 29.20
CA TYR A 171 -5.88 8.52 28.47
C TYR A 171 -5.62 7.13 27.95
N ASP A 172 -6.44 6.18 28.39
CA ASP A 172 -6.44 4.80 27.91
C ASP A 172 -7.15 4.73 26.56
N MET A 173 -6.42 4.30 25.52
CA MET A 173 -7.02 4.00 24.24
C MET A 173 -7.11 2.49 24.05
N MET A 174 -8.32 1.94 24.14
CA MET A 174 -8.56 0.55 23.76
C MET A 174 -8.51 0.41 22.25
N THR A 175 -7.56 -0.35 21.75
CA THR A 175 -7.44 -0.70 20.34
C THR A 175 -8.21 -1.98 20.07
N SER A 176 -9.48 -1.88 19.65
CA SER A 176 -10.10 -3.00 18.97
C SER A 176 -9.73 -2.93 17.48
N SER A 177 -9.50 -4.07 16.85
CA SER A 177 -8.93 -4.19 15.48
C SER A 177 -9.72 -3.52 14.35
N SER A 178 -10.87 -2.93 14.63
CA SER A 178 -11.73 -2.25 13.65
C SER A 178 -12.05 -0.77 13.95
N GLY A 179 -11.71 -0.28 15.13
CA GLY A 179 -12.08 1.08 15.59
C GLY A 179 -10.92 2.06 15.73
N THR A 180 -9.68 1.60 15.61
CA THR A 180 -8.48 2.32 16.03
C THR A 180 -8.24 3.63 15.30
N ALA A 181 -8.47 3.67 13.98
CA ALA A 181 -8.20 4.86 13.16
C ALA A 181 -9.16 6.01 13.46
N ILE A 182 -10.43 5.72 13.70
CA ILE A 182 -11.47 6.74 13.97
C ILE A 182 -11.25 7.35 15.36
N HIS A 183 -10.94 6.52 16.35
CA HIS A 183 -10.72 6.99 17.73
C HIS A 183 -9.43 7.80 17.87
N MET A 184 -8.37 7.46 17.14
CA MET A 184 -7.13 8.22 17.05
C MET A 184 -7.37 9.61 16.43
N LEU A 185 -8.22 9.69 15.42
CA LEU A 185 -8.56 10.95 14.76
C LEU A 185 -9.40 11.86 15.67
N GLU A 186 -10.34 11.31 16.42
CA GLU A 186 -11.17 12.04 17.39
C GLU A 186 -10.33 12.58 18.56
N LEU A 187 -9.37 11.80 19.07
CA LEU A 187 -8.49 12.20 20.15
C LEU A 187 -7.51 13.29 19.69
N ALA A 188 -6.89 13.14 18.52
CA ALA A 188 -6.03 14.16 17.92
C ALA A 188 -6.81 15.47 17.71
N THR A 189 -8.09 15.39 17.31
CA THR A 189 -8.94 16.57 17.12
C THR A 189 -9.30 17.26 18.44
N LYS A 190 -9.43 16.52 19.54
CA LYS A 190 -9.65 17.08 20.87
C LYS A 190 -8.41 17.76 21.45
N ILE A 191 -7.23 17.18 21.21
CA ILE A 191 -5.93 17.73 21.65
C ILE A 191 -5.62 19.04 20.89
N LEU A 192 -5.89 19.08 19.57
CA LEU A 192 -5.64 20.26 18.73
C LEU A 192 -6.65 21.40 18.91
N LYS A 193 -7.76 21.18 19.63
CA LYS A 193 -8.79 22.20 19.89
C LYS A 193 -8.64 22.86 21.27
N ARG A 194 -7.64 22.52 22.06
CA ARG A 194 -7.24 23.17 23.31
C ARG A 194 -6.00 24.02 23.10
#